data_c296f3bf14d86367e7efc7de4015570a
#
_entry.id   c296f3bf14d86367e7efc7de4015570a
#
_cell.length_a   1.000
_cell.length_b   1.000
_cell.length_c   1.000
_cell.angle_alpha   90.00
_cell.angle_beta   90.00
_cell.angle_gamma   90.00
#
_symmetry.space_group_name_H-M   'P 1'
#
loop_
_entity.id
_entity.type
_entity.pdbx_description
1 polymer ?
#
loop_
_entity_poly.entity_id
_entity_poly.type
_entity_poly.pdbx_seq_one_letter_code
_entity_poly.pdbx_strand_id
1 'polypeptide(L)'
;MKNEKRGGNWTAFYDPETGRYFAEIMYTSREGREEYDYEITQDIYERLGTLADDVENERLIKTAKMTYSFENTMYGTLGPERVVWDDEANEVMNRHRKVYDAEEDTMKGDEGI
;
A
#
# COMPACT_ATOMS: atom_id res chain seq x y z
N MET A 1 8.36 -9.98 -4.98
CA MET A 1 9.16 -8.73 -4.95
C MET A 1 10.18 -8.78 -3.86
N LYS A 2 11.41 -8.46 -4.19
CA LYS A 2 12.53 -8.64 -3.26
C LYS A 2 12.63 -7.61 -2.15
N ASN A 3 12.03 -6.44 -2.31
CA ASN A 3 12.14 -5.36 -1.33
C ASN A 3 10.80 -5.00 -0.74
N GLU A 4 9.96 -6.00 -0.54
CA GLU A 4 8.60 -5.81 -0.03
C GLU A 4 8.41 -6.47 1.32
N LYS A 5 7.70 -5.79 2.21
CA LYS A 5 7.24 -6.32 3.49
C LYS A 5 5.72 -6.25 3.53
N ARG A 6 5.09 -7.22 4.17
CA ARG A 6 3.63 -7.31 4.25
C ARG A 6 3.14 -7.67 5.63
N GLY A 7 1.99 -7.13 5.98
CA GLY A 7 1.18 -7.55 7.12
C GLY A 7 -0.26 -7.80 6.69
N GLY A 8 -1.19 -7.78 7.61
CA GLY A 8 -2.60 -8.07 7.32
C GLY A 8 -3.25 -7.06 6.38
N ASN A 9 -3.08 -5.78 6.66
CA ASN A 9 -3.69 -4.71 5.86
C ASN A 9 -2.66 -3.72 5.31
N TRP A 10 -1.40 -4.00 5.43
CA TRP A 10 -0.35 -3.09 4.99
C TRP A 10 0.70 -3.80 4.14
N THR A 11 1.30 -3.02 3.26
CA THR A 11 2.43 -3.43 2.42
C THR A 11 3.42 -2.29 2.40
N ALA A 12 4.70 -2.58 2.46
CA ALA A 12 5.75 -1.56 2.35
C ALA A 12 6.85 -2.03 1.40
N PHE A 13 7.45 -1.11 0.68
CA PHE A 13 8.51 -1.46 -0.27
C PHE A 13 9.48 -0.31 -0.48
N TYR A 14 10.66 -0.68 -0.97
CA TYR A 14 11.67 0.25 -1.42
C TYR A 14 11.64 0.36 -2.95
N ASP A 15 11.64 1.58 -3.47
CA ASP A 15 11.72 1.82 -4.91
C ASP A 15 13.14 2.21 -5.29
N PRO A 16 13.87 1.32 -5.99
CA PRO A 16 15.27 1.61 -6.35
C PRO A 16 15.43 2.71 -7.39
N GLU A 17 14.40 2.99 -8.19
CA GLU A 17 14.49 4.05 -9.20
C GLU A 17 14.51 5.44 -8.58
N THR A 18 13.76 5.66 -7.53
CA THR A 18 13.69 6.96 -6.87
C THR A 18 14.47 7.01 -5.56
N GLY A 19 14.87 5.85 -5.02
CA GLY A 19 15.52 5.77 -3.72
C GLY A 19 14.58 6.04 -2.55
N ARG A 20 13.28 5.99 -2.79
CA ARG A 20 12.24 6.32 -1.80
C ARG A 20 11.58 5.05 -1.28
N TYR A 21 11.03 5.15 -0.07
CA TYR A 21 10.30 4.07 0.59
C TYR A 21 8.83 4.44 0.67
N PHE A 22 7.97 3.46 0.43
CA PHE A 22 6.52 3.67 0.41
C PHE A 22 5.81 2.59 1.19
N ALA A 23 4.60 2.92 1.65
CA ALA A 23 3.71 1.95 2.27
C ALA A 23 2.27 2.21 1.86
N GLU A 24 1.48 1.15 1.86
CA GLU A 24 0.06 1.21 1.57
C GLU A 24 -0.69 0.53 2.71
N ILE A 25 -1.79 1.13 3.14
CA ILE A 25 -2.73 0.51 4.05
C ILE A 25 -4.05 0.39 3.30
N MET A 26 -4.62 -0.81 3.27
CA MET A 26 -5.88 -1.06 2.57
C MET A 26 -6.84 -1.82 3.47
N TYR A 27 -8.05 -1.32 3.60
CA TYR A 27 -9.14 -1.99 4.28
C TYR A 27 -10.24 -2.31 3.29
N THR A 28 -10.68 -3.55 3.28
CA THR A 28 -11.77 -4.00 2.40
C THR A 28 -12.81 -4.71 3.27
N SER A 29 -14.08 -4.34 3.08
CA SER A 29 -15.19 -4.95 3.80
C SER A 29 -16.41 -4.97 2.89
N ARG A 30 -17.54 -5.50 3.40
CA ARG A 30 -18.81 -5.46 2.68
C ARG A 30 -19.29 -4.05 2.45
N GLU A 31 -18.94 -3.12 3.34
CA GLU A 31 -19.35 -1.72 3.27
C GLU A 31 -18.51 -0.90 2.30
N GLY A 32 -17.40 -1.44 1.81
CA GLY A 32 -16.58 -0.71 0.86
C GLY A 32 -15.09 -0.95 1.00
N ARG A 33 -14.32 -0.04 0.42
CA ARG A 33 -12.86 -0.13 0.39
C ARG A 33 -12.25 1.21 0.72
N GLU A 34 -11.17 1.16 1.51
CA GLU A 34 -10.35 2.33 1.82
C GLU A 34 -8.90 1.98 1.50
N GLU A 35 -8.17 2.92 0.91
CA GLU A 35 -6.78 2.74 0.54
C GLU A 35 -6.01 4.02 0.82
N TYR A 36 -4.89 3.90 1.54
CA TYR A 36 -4.05 5.03 1.92
C TYR A 36 -2.60 4.72 1.61
N ASP A 37 -1.97 5.59 0.83
CA ASP A 37 -0.55 5.45 0.49
C ASP A 37 0.27 6.50 1.22
N TYR A 38 1.48 6.10 1.64
CA TYR A 38 2.37 6.94 2.42
C TYR A 38 3.78 6.86 1.85
N GLU A 39 4.49 7.97 1.93
CA GLU A 39 5.94 7.92 1.79
C GLU A 39 6.52 7.78 3.19
N ILE A 40 7.28 6.71 3.43
CA ILE A 40 7.87 6.41 4.73
C ILE A 40 9.38 6.65 4.68
N THR A 41 10.01 6.68 5.85
CA THR A 41 11.46 6.78 5.92
C THR A 41 12.08 5.40 5.90
N GLN A 42 13.37 5.33 5.64
CA GLN A 42 14.13 4.09 5.74
C GLN A 42 14.01 3.50 7.14
N ASP A 43 14.08 4.33 8.18
CA ASP A 43 13.93 3.88 9.57
C ASP A 43 12.60 3.21 9.81
N ILE A 44 11.51 3.80 9.35
CA ILE A 44 10.19 3.19 9.45
C ILE A 44 10.18 1.85 8.71
N TYR A 45 10.69 1.82 7.49
CA TYR A 45 10.73 0.60 6.69
C TYR A 45 11.47 -0.53 7.43
N GLU A 46 12.61 -0.23 8.01
CA GLU A 46 13.41 -1.23 8.72
C GLU A 46 12.70 -1.76 9.97
N ARG A 47 11.92 -0.91 10.63
CA ARG A 47 11.18 -1.29 11.84
C ARG A 47 9.92 -2.11 11.53
N LEU A 48 9.33 -1.93 10.36
CA LEU A 48 8.13 -2.66 9.99
C LEU A 48 8.38 -4.17 9.96
N GLY A 49 7.45 -4.94 10.55
CA GLY A 49 7.58 -6.38 10.67
C GLY A 49 8.33 -6.84 11.91
N THR A 50 8.96 -5.91 12.66
CA THR A 50 9.64 -6.24 13.92
C THR A 50 8.81 -5.91 15.15
N LEU A 51 7.66 -5.23 14.97
CA LEU A 51 6.81 -4.81 16.06
C LEU A 51 5.89 -5.96 16.51
N ALA A 52 5.26 -5.76 17.67
CA ALA A 52 4.50 -6.82 18.33
C ALA A 52 3.30 -7.32 17.51
N ASP A 53 2.62 -6.42 16.79
CA ASP A 53 1.44 -6.78 15.99
C ASP A 53 1.22 -5.79 14.83
N ASP A 54 0.25 -6.13 13.97
CA ASP A 54 -0.05 -5.32 12.81
C ASP A 54 -0.67 -3.96 13.16
N VAL A 55 -1.36 -3.84 14.27
CA VAL A 55 -1.89 -2.55 14.72
C VAL A 55 -0.74 -1.56 14.94
N GLU A 56 0.34 -2.01 15.56
CA GLU A 56 1.52 -1.18 15.77
C GLU A 56 2.24 -0.85 14.45
N ASN A 57 2.33 -1.82 13.53
CA ASN A 57 2.90 -1.57 12.21
C ASN A 57 2.10 -0.50 11.45
N GLU A 58 0.78 -0.62 11.43
CA GLU A 58 -0.08 0.37 10.79
C GLU A 58 0.05 1.74 11.45
N ARG A 59 0.11 1.78 12.77
CA ARG A 59 0.28 3.04 13.50
C ARG A 59 1.58 3.73 13.13
N LEU A 60 2.66 2.96 12.99
CA LEU A 60 3.95 3.49 12.57
C LEU A 60 3.88 4.09 11.16
N ILE A 61 3.25 3.39 10.22
CA ILE A 61 3.05 3.90 8.87
C ILE A 61 2.26 5.21 8.89
N LYS A 62 1.24 5.30 9.73
CA LYS A 62 0.38 6.49 9.82
C LYS A 62 1.07 7.73 10.38
N THR A 63 2.26 7.59 10.94
CA THR A 63 3.07 8.76 11.34
C THR A 63 3.74 9.43 10.15
N ALA A 64 3.78 8.78 9.01
CA ALA A 64 4.46 9.27 7.82
C ALA A 64 3.56 10.17 6.97
N LYS A 65 4.10 10.68 5.87
CA LYS A 65 3.40 11.59 4.98
C LYS A 65 2.46 10.81 4.05
N MET A 66 1.16 11.08 4.15
CA MET A 66 0.18 10.51 3.23
C MET A 66 0.35 11.13 1.84
N THR A 67 0.40 10.30 0.81
CA THR A 67 0.56 10.74 -0.57
C THR A 67 -0.69 10.53 -1.41
N TYR A 68 -1.58 9.66 -0.96
CA TYR A 68 -2.79 9.29 -1.69
C TYR A 68 -3.81 8.71 -0.74
N SER A 69 -5.09 8.99 -1.00
CA SER A 69 -6.18 8.32 -0.31
C SER A 69 -7.31 7.99 -1.28
N PHE A 70 -7.96 6.89 -1.04
CA PHE A 70 -9.17 6.47 -1.75
C PHE A 70 -10.16 5.94 -0.73
N GLU A 71 -11.38 6.48 -0.76
CA GLU A 71 -12.45 6.02 0.12
C GLU A 71 -13.70 5.79 -0.73
N ASN A 72 -14.23 4.58 -0.69
CA ASN A 72 -15.46 4.22 -1.38
C ASN A 72 -16.25 3.29 -0.47
N THR A 73 -17.20 3.88 0.27
CA THR A 73 -18.01 3.13 1.22
C THR A 73 -19.45 3.06 0.76
N MET A 74 -20.10 1.94 1.06
CA MET A 74 -21.50 1.71 0.70
C MET A 74 -22.43 2.75 1.32
N TYR A 75 -22.07 3.26 2.50
CA TYR A 75 -22.85 4.27 3.21
C TYR A 75 -22.37 5.69 2.96
N GLY A 76 -21.37 5.86 2.09
CA GLY A 76 -20.90 7.18 1.70
C GLY A 76 -21.92 7.85 0.79
N THR A 77 -22.27 9.10 1.12
CA THR A 77 -23.29 9.84 0.37
C THR A 77 -22.78 10.43 -0.94
N LEU A 78 -21.44 10.53 -1.09
CA LEU A 78 -20.81 11.22 -2.21
C LEU A 78 -20.13 10.27 -3.20
N GLY A 79 -20.22 8.96 -2.96
CA GLY A 79 -19.53 7.98 -3.81
C GLY A 79 -18.03 7.93 -3.56
N PRO A 80 -17.26 7.37 -4.50
CA PRO A 80 -15.81 7.23 -4.35
C PRO A 80 -15.12 8.58 -4.25
N GLU A 81 -14.20 8.71 -3.29
CA GLU A 81 -13.39 9.92 -3.15
C GLU A 81 -11.91 9.55 -3.25
N ARG A 82 -11.21 10.21 -4.15
CA ARG A 82 -9.80 9.99 -4.40
C ARG A 82 -9.04 11.31 -4.29
N VAL A 83 -7.96 11.31 -3.51
CA VAL A 83 -7.08 12.47 -3.38
C VAL A 83 -5.64 12.06 -3.64
N VAL A 84 -4.95 12.81 -4.49
CA VAL A 84 -3.53 12.60 -4.79
C VAL A 84 -2.78 13.85 -4.34
N TRP A 85 -1.89 13.71 -3.35
CA TRP A 85 -1.08 14.83 -2.86
C TRP A 85 0.32 14.85 -3.46
N ASP A 86 0.78 13.72 -4.02
CA ASP A 86 2.13 13.59 -4.58
C ASP A 86 2.04 12.72 -5.85
N ASP A 87 2.10 13.36 -7.01
CA ASP A 87 1.95 12.69 -8.29
C ASP A 87 3.06 11.68 -8.56
N GLU A 88 4.30 12.01 -8.21
CA GLU A 88 5.42 11.09 -8.40
C GLU A 88 5.27 9.85 -7.55
N ALA A 89 4.91 10.02 -6.28
CA ALA A 89 4.67 8.89 -5.38
C ALA A 89 3.54 8.00 -5.91
N ASN A 90 2.47 8.62 -6.42
CA ASN A 90 1.34 7.89 -6.98
C ASN A 90 1.75 7.07 -8.20
N GLU A 91 2.61 7.62 -9.05
CA GLU A 91 3.15 6.90 -10.20
C GLU A 91 3.97 5.69 -9.78
N VAL A 92 4.82 5.85 -8.77
CA VAL A 92 5.61 4.73 -8.23
C VAL A 92 4.70 3.64 -7.68
N MET A 93 3.68 4.02 -6.91
CA MET A 93 2.73 3.07 -6.35
C MET A 93 1.99 2.30 -7.45
N ASN A 94 1.58 2.98 -8.51
CA ASN A 94 0.90 2.33 -9.64
C ASN A 94 1.79 1.35 -10.37
N ARG A 95 3.07 1.69 -10.58
CA ARG A 95 4.04 0.77 -11.19
C ARG A 95 4.24 -0.48 -10.32
N HIS A 96 4.33 -0.28 -9.03
CA HIS A 96 4.51 -1.38 -8.09
C HIS A 96 3.31 -2.34 -8.14
N ARG A 97 2.08 -1.82 -8.15
CA ARG A 97 0.87 -2.63 -8.26
C ARG A 97 0.83 -3.44 -9.55
N LYS A 98 1.21 -2.83 -10.67
CA LYS A 98 1.22 -3.52 -11.97
C LYS A 98 2.18 -4.70 -11.98
N VAL A 99 3.36 -4.54 -11.43
CA VAL A 99 4.35 -5.62 -11.34
C VAL A 99 3.81 -6.75 -10.47
N TYR A 100 3.23 -6.40 -9.33
CA TYR A 100 2.65 -7.37 -8.41
C TYR A 100 1.51 -8.15 -9.06
N ASP A 101 0.59 -7.45 -9.71
CA ASP A 101 -0.55 -8.07 -10.40
C ASP A 101 -0.10 -9.00 -11.52
N ALA A 102 0.92 -8.62 -12.27
CA ALA A 102 1.47 -9.44 -13.33
C ALA A 102 2.09 -10.72 -12.78
N GLU A 103 2.83 -10.65 -11.67
CA GLU A 103 3.39 -11.82 -11.01
C GLU A 103 2.29 -12.75 -10.51
N GLU A 104 1.24 -12.19 -9.92
CA GLU A 104 0.11 -12.95 -9.42
C GLU A 104 -0.66 -13.64 -10.54
N ASP A 105 -0.91 -12.96 -11.65
CA ASP A 105 -1.57 -13.52 -12.82
C ASP A 105 -0.76 -14.68 -13.43
N THR A 106 0.55 -14.55 -13.47
CA THR A 106 1.43 -15.61 -13.95
C THR A 106 1.32 -16.84 -13.06
N MET A 107 1.31 -16.66 -11.75
CA MET A 107 1.14 -17.75 -10.80
C MET A 107 -0.21 -18.45 -10.98
N LYS A 108 -1.27 -17.68 -11.15
CA LYS A 108 -2.61 -18.22 -11.38
C LYS A 108 -2.69 -19.01 -12.69
N GLY A 109 -2.03 -18.53 -13.72
CA GLY A 109 -1.95 -19.23 -14.99
C GLY A 109 -1.31 -20.58 -14.86
N ASP A 110 -0.25 -20.68 -14.11
CA ASP A 110 0.46 -21.93 -13.84
C ASP A 110 -0.42 -22.91 -13.05
N GLU A 111 -1.17 -22.40 -12.09
CA GLU A 111 -2.09 -23.23 -11.30
C GLU A 111 -3.29 -23.72 -12.10
N GLY A 112 -3.69 -22.96 -13.10
CA GLY A 112 -4.84 -23.29 -13.94
C GLY A 112 -4.61 -24.38 -14.97
N ILE A 113 -3.36 -24.82 -15.08
CA ILE A 113 -2.98 -25.88 -16.00
C ILE A 113 -3.05 -27.24 -15.30
#